data_0a8967268c2a66736f40d41bc60525ce
#
_entry.id   0a8967268c2a66736f40d41bc60525ce
#
_cell.length_a   1.000
_cell.length_b   1.000
_cell.length_c   1.000
_cell.angle_alpha   90.00
_cell.angle_beta   90.00
_cell.angle_gamma   90.00
#
_symmetry.space_group_name_H-M   'P 1'
#
loop_
_entity.id
_entity.type
_entity.pdbx_description
1 polymer ?
#
loop_
_entity_poly.entity_id
_entity_poly.type
_entity_poly.pdbx_seq_one_letter_code
_entity_poly.pdbx_strand_id
1 'polypeptide(L)'
;MSDVDTDTEVDVESTEAGAPTAVAVLLHIVKSIVDDPAAVTVETDDSGRRLTLNVRVGEGDLGRVIGRRGRTASSIRTVARAAASKDDVEIDIEFLDD
;
A
#
# COMPACT_ATOMS: atom_id res chain seq x y z
N MET A 1 3.01 16.35 -23.02
CA MET A 1 2.84 16.26 -22.44
C MET A 1 3.13 15.33 -21.78
N SER A 2 3.37 14.68 -21.76
CA SER A 2 3.72 13.68 -21.02
C SER A 2 4.52 13.97 -19.87
N ASP A 3 4.92 15.13 -19.68
CA ASP A 3 5.66 15.49 -18.56
C ASP A 3 4.91 15.29 -17.32
N VAL A 4 3.68 15.33 -17.36
CA VAL A 4 2.89 15.04 -16.20
C VAL A 4 3.17 13.67 -15.67
N ASP A 5 3.35 12.75 -16.53
CA ASP A 5 3.61 11.40 -16.13
C ASP A 5 4.94 11.29 -15.44
N THR A 6 5.86 12.10 -15.83
CA THR A 6 7.19 12.04 -15.27
C THR A 6 7.19 12.35 -13.79
N ASP A 7 6.44 13.36 -13.39
CA ASP A 7 6.38 13.71 -11.98
C ASP A 7 5.83 12.59 -11.15
N THR A 8 4.80 11.98 -11.64
CA THR A 8 4.18 10.88 -10.93
C THR A 8 5.13 9.72 -10.81
N GLU A 9 5.86 9.47 -11.86
CA GLU A 9 6.75 8.34 -11.88
C GLU A 9 7.85 8.43 -10.85
N VAL A 10 8.35 9.63 -10.63
CA VAL A 10 9.44 9.80 -9.68
C VAL A 10 9.00 9.40 -8.29
N ASP A 11 7.83 9.84 -7.88
CA ASP A 11 7.34 9.50 -6.56
C ASP A 11 7.05 8.03 -6.44
N VAL A 12 6.52 7.47 -7.48
CA VAL A 12 6.14 6.08 -7.47
C VAL A 12 7.36 5.19 -7.33
N GLU A 13 8.44 5.56 -8.00
CA GLU A 13 9.64 4.76 -7.92
C GLU A 13 10.18 4.62 -6.53
N SER A 14 10.12 5.66 -5.74
CA SER A 14 10.72 5.61 -4.43
C SER A 14 9.94 4.70 -3.48
N THR A 15 8.66 4.43 -3.77
CA THR A 15 7.84 3.65 -2.87
C THR A 15 7.51 2.27 -3.42
N GLU A 16 7.79 2.02 -4.68
CA GLU A 16 7.33 0.80 -5.32
C GLU A 16 8.40 -0.23 -5.56
N ALA A 17 9.57 -0.05 -4.96
CA ALA A 17 10.67 -0.97 -5.21
C ALA A 17 10.21 -2.40 -4.95
N GLY A 18 10.25 -3.24 -5.96
CA GLY A 18 9.94 -4.66 -5.83
C GLY A 18 8.50 -5.05 -6.04
N ALA A 19 7.54 -4.14 -5.83
CA ALA A 19 6.13 -4.49 -5.97
C ALA A 19 5.29 -3.30 -6.42
N PRO A 20 5.56 -2.76 -7.60
CA PRO A 20 4.89 -1.53 -8.03
C PRO A 20 3.38 -1.68 -8.17
N THR A 21 2.92 -2.82 -8.66
CA THR A 21 1.48 -3.01 -8.84
C THR A 21 0.78 -3.07 -7.49
N ALA A 22 1.36 -3.81 -6.54
CA ALA A 22 0.76 -3.94 -5.23
C ALA A 22 0.74 -2.61 -4.49
N VAL A 23 1.80 -1.82 -4.60
CA VAL A 23 1.85 -0.52 -3.93
C VAL A 23 0.79 0.41 -4.50
N ALA A 24 0.63 0.44 -5.82
CA ALA A 24 -0.37 1.29 -6.44
C ALA A 24 -1.78 0.90 -6.00
N VAL A 25 -2.05 -0.39 -5.94
CA VAL A 25 -3.36 -0.88 -5.53
C VAL A 25 -3.61 -0.53 -4.07
N LEU A 26 -2.62 -0.74 -3.20
CA LEU A 26 -2.77 -0.43 -1.79
C LEU A 26 -3.06 1.05 -1.57
N LEU A 27 -2.30 1.91 -2.23
CA LEU A 27 -2.53 3.34 -2.09
C LEU A 27 -3.93 3.73 -2.52
N HIS A 28 -4.38 3.20 -3.64
CA HIS A 28 -5.70 3.53 -4.14
C HIS A 28 -6.79 3.09 -3.17
N ILE A 29 -6.72 1.86 -2.70
CA ILE A 29 -7.76 1.32 -1.84
C ILE A 29 -7.76 2.04 -0.50
N VAL A 30 -6.60 2.18 0.12
CA VAL A 30 -6.54 2.74 1.46
C VAL A 30 -6.96 4.21 1.44
N LYS A 31 -6.50 4.97 0.45
CA LYS A 31 -6.89 6.37 0.36
C LYS A 31 -8.39 6.53 0.15
N SER A 32 -9.04 5.52 -0.40
CA SER A 32 -10.47 5.59 -0.66
C SER A 32 -11.31 5.40 0.60
N ILE A 33 -10.75 4.82 1.65
CA ILE A 33 -11.55 4.48 2.83
C ILE A 33 -11.17 5.25 4.09
N VAL A 34 -10.06 5.99 4.07
CA VAL A 34 -9.64 6.74 5.25
C VAL A 34 -10.18 8.17 5.18
N ASP A 35 -10.21 8.82 6.35
CA ASP A 35 -10.60 10.22 6.42
C ASP A 35 -9.50 11.15 5.94
N ASP A 36 -8.25 10.75 6.12
CA ASP A 36 -7.11 11.60 5.79
C ASP A 36 -6.22 10.92 4.75
N PRO A 37 -6.63 10.95 3.49
CA PRO A 37 -5.84 10.26 2.45
C PRO A 37 -4.45 10.85 2.27
N ALA A 38 -4.25 12.11 2.62
CA ALA A 38 -2.94 12.72 2.47
C ALA A 38 -1.92 12.12 3.43
N ALA A 39 -2.38 11.48 4.50
CA ALA A 39 -1.47 10.88 5.48
C ALA A 39 -1.10 9.44 5.12
N VAL A 40 -1.68 8.88 4.06
CA VAL A 40 -1.40 7.49 3.71
C VAL A 40 -0.07 7.38 3.01
N THR A 41 0.79 6.49 3.50
CA THR A 41 2.06 6.19 2.84
C THR A 41 2.25 4.67 2.83
N VAL A 42 3.00 4.20 1.85
CA VAL A 42 3.37 2.79 1.77
C VAL A 42 4.87 2.73 1.62
N GLU A 43 5.52 2.03 2.54
CA GLU A 43 6.97 1.85 2.50
C GLU A 43 7.29 0.39 2.29
N THR A 44 8.29 0.10 1.48
CA THR A 44 8.70 -1.27 1.25
C THR A 44 9.88 -1.61 2.13
N ASP A 45 9.87 -2.82 2.66
CA ASP A 45 10.95 -3.31 3.51
C ASP A 45 11.33 -4.70 3.01
N ASP A 46 12.51 -4.82 2.44
CA ASP A 46 12.96 -6.09 1.90
C ASP A 46 14.08 -6.71 2.74
N SER A 47 14.17 -6.32 4.01
CA SER A 47 15.21 -6.85 4.88
C SER A 47 14.94 -8.29 5.29
N GLY A 48 13.73 -8.78 5.14
CA GLY A 48 13.39 -10.15 5.50
C GLY A 48 13.35 -11.05 4.28
N ARG A 49 12.78 -12.24 4.47
CA ARG A 49 12.68 -13.22 3.38
C ARG A 49 11.63 -12.79 2.37
N ARG A 50 10.60 -12.11 2.83
CA ARG A 50 9.53 -11.64 1.97
C ARG A 50 9.53 -10.13 2.01
N LEU A 51 9.03 -9.56 0.94
CA LEU A 51 8.89 -8.12 0.89
C LEU A 51 7.71 -7.71 1.75
N THR A 52 7.93 -6.79 2.66
CA THR A 52 6.86 -6.28 3.52
C THR A 52 6.48 -4.89 3.07
N LEU A 53 5.19 -4.66 2.92
CA LEU A 53 4.67 -3.34 2.60
C LEU A 53 4.05 -2.77 3.87
N ASN A 54 4.62 -1.70 4.37
CA ASN A 54 4.14 -1.04 5.58
C ASN A 54 3.23 0.10 5.17
N VAL A 55 1.95 -0.06 5.45
CA VAL A 55 0.94 0.95 5.10
C VAL A 55 0.69 1.78 6.35
N ARG A 56 1.02 3.06 6.27
CA ARG A 56 0.84 3.96 7.39
C ARG A 56 -0.31 4.90 7.10
N VAL A 57 -1.18 5.08 8.07
CA VAL A 57 -2.36 5.93 7.91
C VAL A 57 -2.37 6.99 9.00
N GLY A 58 -3.22 7.98 8.84
CA GLY A 58 -3.32 9.06 9.80
C GLY A 58 -3.95 8.61 11.10
N GLU A 59 -3.77 9.43 12.11
CA GLU A 59 -4.30 9.15 13.43
C GLU A 59 -5.81 8.96 13.35
N GLY A 60 -6.28 7.87 13.93
CA GLY A 60 -7.71 7.59 13.97
C GLY A 60 -8.23 6.80 12.77
N ASP A 61 -7.40 6.58 11.76
CA ASP A 61 -7.87 5.90 10.56
C ASP A 61 -7.54 4.41 10.54
N LEU A 62 -6.72 3.94 11.46
CA LEU A 62 -6.32 2.53 11.43
C LEU A 62 -7.53 1.62 11.58
N GLY A 63 -8.48 1.97 12.43
CA GLY A 63 -9.66 1.16 12.61
C GLY A 63 -10.49 1.01 11.34
N ARG A 64 -10.50 2.05 10.50
CA ARG A 64 -11.24 1.97 9.24
C ARG A 64 -10.60 0.97 8.29
N VAL A 65 -9.28 0.92 8.30
CA VAL A 65 -8.54 0.02 7.41
C VAL A 65 -8.64 -1.42 7.90
N ILE A 66 -8.58 -1.63 9.21
CA ILE A 66 -8.69 -2.97 9.76
C ILE A 66 -10.10 -3.50 9.57
N GLY A 67 -11.09 -2.66 9.87
CA GLY A 67 -12.48 -3.04 9.70
C GLY A 67 -12.96 -3.97 10.78
N ARG A 68 -14.24 -4.28 10.72
CA ARG A 68 -14.87 -5.13 11.73
C ARG A 68 -14.28 -6.53 11.64
N ARG A 69 -13.73 -7.00 12.74
CA ARG A 69 -13.14 -8.33 12.84
C ARG A 69 -11.99 -8.53 11.87
N GLY A 70 -11.35 -7.44 11.45
CA GLY A 70 -10.24 -7.52 10.54
C GLY A 70 -10.60 -7.84 9.10
N ARG A 71 -11.88 -7.76 8.75
CA ARG A 71 -12.33 -8.19 7.42
C ARG A 71 -11.84 -7.26 6.31
N THR A 72 -11.84 -5.96 6.58
CA THR A 72 -11.36 -5.02 5.57
C THR A 72 -9.89 -5.25 5.29
N ALA A 73 -9.10 -5.37 6.35
CA ALA A 73 -7.66 -5.61 6.18
C ALA A 73 -7.41 -6.93 5.45
N SER A 74 -8.19 -7.95 5.78
CA SER A 74 -8.03 -9.25 5.12
C SER A 74 -8.33 -9.15 3.63
N SER A 75 -9.38 -8.42 3.27
CA SER A 75 -9.72 -8.23 1.87
C SER A 75 -8.64 -7.42 1.15
N ILE A 76 -8.13 -6.40 1.79
CA ILE A 76 -7.08 -5.58 1.19
C ILE A 76 -5.84 -6.45 0.93
N ARG A 77 -5.48 -7.28 1.91
CA ARG A 77 -4.32 -8.17 1.73
C ARG A 77 -4.51 -9.11 0.56
N THR A 78 -5.70 -9.65 0.41
CA THR A 78 -5.97 -10.57 -0.70
C THR A 78 -5.79 -9.88 -2.04
N VAL A 79 -6.35 -8.67 -2.18
CA VAL A 79 -6.24 -7.94 -3.44
C VAL A 79 -4.80 -7.53 -3.71
N ALA A 80 -4.09 -7.07 -2.68
CA ALA A 80 -2.72 -6.63 -2.86
C ALA A 80 -1.80 -7.79 -3.21
N ARG A 81 -2.03 -8.96 -2.62
CA ARG A 81 -1.20 -10.14 -2.96
C ARG A 81 -1.46 -10.58 -4.39
N ALA A 82 -2.71 -10.49 -4.83
CA ALA A 82 -3.02 -10.80 -6.23
C ALA A 82 -2.31 -9.82 -7.16
N ALA A 83 -2.25 -8.55 -6.78
CA ALA A 83 -1.54 -7.55 -7.58
C ALA A 83 -0.04 -7.84 -7.58
N ALA A 84 0.52 -8.27 -6.45
CA ALA A 84 1.95 -8.55 -6.36
C ALA A 84 2.34 -9.72 -7.25
N SER A 85 1.43 -10.64 -7.51
CA SER A 85 1.75 -11.74 -8.39
C SER A 85 2.05 -11.27 -9.81
N LYS A 86 1.56 -10.12 -10.19
CA LYS A 86 1.90 -9.54 -11.50
C LYS A 86 3.35 -9.06 -11.54
N ASP A 87 3.92 -8.81 -10.37
CA ASP A 87 5.32 -8.40 -10.25
C ASP A 87 6.22 -9.58 -9.88
N ASP A 88 5.65 -10.79 -9.84
CA ASP A 88 6.38 -12.01 -9.49
C ASP A 88 7.00 -11.97 -8.11
N VAL A 89 6.32 -11.37 -7.15
CA VAL A 89 6.83 -11.31 -5.79
C VAL A 89 5.73 -11.71 -4.81
N GLU A 90 6.16 -12.19 -3.66
CA GLU A 90 5.26 -12.44 -2.54
C GLU A 90 5.47 -11.36 -1.50
N ILE A 91 4.37 -10.87 -0.96
CA ILE A 91 4.44 -9.75 -0.03
C ILE A 91 3.68 -10.06 1.25
N ASP A 92 4.10 -9.39 2.30
CA ASP A 92 3.34 -9.27 3.54
C ASP A 92 2.96 -7.83 3.71
N ILE A 93 1.86 -7.58 4.39
CA ILE A 93 1.35 -6.22 4.54
C ILE A 93 1.09 -5.96 6.01
N GLU A 94 1.62 -4.84 6.49
CA GLU A 94 1.41 -4.37 7.85
C GLU A 94 0.70 -3.03 7.80
N PHE A 95 -0.30 -2.86 8.65
CA PHE A 95 -1.01 -1.60 8.74
C PHE A 95 -0.62 -0.92 10.04
N LEU A 96 -0.18 0.33 9.94
CA LEU A 96 0.33 1.08 11.07
C LEU A 96 -0.34 2.44 11.14
N ASP A 97 -0.47 3.00 12.34
CA ASP A 97 -0.94 4.37 12.44
C ASP A 97 0.21 5.25 12.91
N ASP A 98 -0.02 6.54 12.84
CA ASP A 98 0.98 7.51 13.28
C ASP A 98 1.05 7.61 14.79
#